data_c9d8f9c5129e7f88c28e606737ac4880
#
_entry.id   c9d8f9c5129e7f88c28e606737ac4880
#
_cell.length_a   1.000
_cell.length_b   1.000
_cell.length_c   1.000
_cell.angle_alpha   90.00
_cell.angle_beta   90.00
_cell.angle_gamma   90.00
#
_symmetry.space_group_name_H-M   'P 1'
#
loop_
_entity.id
_entity.type
_entity.pdbx_description
1 polymer ?
#
loop_
_entity_poly.entity_id
_entity_poly.type
_entity_poly.pdbx_seq_one_letter_code
_entity_poly.pdbx_strand_id
1 'polypeptide(L)'
;VPVYKRLFDSPFWREKPVFKHVIQPAETGVPVSYAGAPNPAAGEVLNTHVIGKMIQRVLVENWPAEKAVEEAHKAIAEIYARPAKPCEPRPLGVYERQLRAIRVSGAGRPDPRANPERRRHQMAQSRRDFLKTTAVAGAGTLSGSVGFPMVSRAQAKTVVVWWNRGYYKEEDEAMIKIAQDFEKAKGVKVDISFTIQEDLLKKIIAAVQARRVPDVAFCFYNDWEIMPNNAWTDKLTETTDVIEELRPRYNEKFLQVAYCWNNVAKKRAYYGVPIEAQIMHIHYWRDLLKEAGMPDAPDKIPLKWEEYWDFWKKAQDALRKKDPAKYGKLFGIGMTESSRGSDTIYNFEMALLSYGGQLLDNDGKVIADQPKNREAIVKTLAWFGEMYNSGYVPPDAINWADGDNNANFHSKSIVMTPNPSLSIPAHWFFNGPEQYFNNMATVEWPDNPGGGKASYMVAVKTILVPKDAKAPDLGKEFIRFVLEPNRFAEYIKGANGRWFPAFTDVAKDPFFSKGQAGKGGAVDYHIPLATKLYTERNVKIFDHWKSPANSQVYAENIWGKAMSRTNVDKWPADRAADEAINRMKTIFTQWR
;
A
#
# COMPACT_ATOMS: atom_id res chain seq x y z
N VAL A 1 19.51 -10.13 7.03
CA VAL A 1 20.49 -10.49 8.06
C VAL A 1 19.98 -11.69 8.83
N PRO A 2 20.79 -12.76 9.01
CA PRO A 2 20.36 -13.95 9.74
C PRO A 2 19.99 -13.65 11.20
N VAL A 3 18.88 -14.22 11.68
CA VAL A 3 18.45 -14.10 13.08
C VAL A 3 19.21 -15.07 13.97
N TYR A 4 19.69 -16.18 13.39
CA TYR A 4 20.45 -17.20 14.14
C TYR A 4 21.95 -16.96 14.01
N LYS A 5 22.65 -16.71 15.13
CA LYS A 5 24.08 -16.41 15.21
C LYS A 5 24.93 -17.42 14.42
N ARG A 6 24.63 -18.72 14.46
CA ARG A 6 25.34 -19.77 13.73
C ARG A 6 25.35 -19.60 12.19
N LEU A 7 24.42 -18.82 11.63
CA LEU A 7 24.37 -18.59 10.19
C LEU A 7 25.41 -17.57 9.72
N PHE A 8 25.94 -16.74 10.62
CA PHE A 8 27.04 -15.82 10.33
C PHE A 8 28.38 -16.55 10.10
N ASP A 9 28.48 -17.81 10.53
CA ASP A 9 29.69 -18.61 10.37
C ASP A 9 29.83 -19.22 8.95
N SER A 10 28.76 -19.13 8.13
CA SER A 10 28.82 -19.62 6.75
C SER A 10 29.77 -18.78 5.89
N PRO A 11 30.47 -19.42 4.91
CA PRO A 11 31.39 -18.71 4.00
C PRO A 11 30.75 -17.50 3.30
N PHE A 12 29.48 -17.61 2.95
CA PHE A 12 28.73 -16.52 2.30
C PHE A 12 28.80 -15.20 3.09
N TRP A 13 28.71 -15.25 4.44
CA TRP A 13 28.71 -14.06 5.28
C TRP A 13 30.11 -13.65 5.70
N ARG A 14 31.04 -14.60 5.92
CA ARG A 14 32.38 -14.35 6.45
C ARG A 14 33.39 -13.91 5.39
N GLU A 15 33.28 -14.41 4.17
CA GLU A 15 34.27 -14.19 3.13
C GLU A 15 34.10 -12.85 2.37
N LYS A 16 32.94 -12.22 2.42
CA LYS A 16 32.69 -10.96 1.73
C LYS A 16 32.98 -9.75 2.62
N PRO A 17 33.97 -8.90 2.28
CA PRO A 17 34.38 -7.77 3.14
C PRO A 17 33.25 -6.83 3.52
N VAL A 18 32.29 -6.60 2.62
CA VAL A 18 31.12 -5.71 2.87
C VAL A 18 30.26 -6.21 4.03
N PHE A 19 30.22 -7.51 4.30
CA PHE A 19 29.38 -8.07 5.36
C PHE A 19 29.99 -7.96 6.77
N LYS A 20 31.27 -7.63 6.90
CA LYS A 20 31.89 -7.35 8.21
C LYS A 20 31.14 -6.22 8.95
N HIS A 21 30.71 -5.19 8.23
CA HIS A 21 29.95 -4.08 8.80
C HIS A 21 28.51 -4.43 9.17
N VAL A 22 27.99 -5.58 8.72
CA VAL A 22 26.65 -6.09 9.06
C VAL A 22 26.72 -7.12 10.18
N ILE A 23 27.75 -7.96 10.19
CA ILE A 23 27.93 -9.04 11.17
C ILE A 23 28.18 -8.45 12.56
N GLN A 24 29.10 -7.51 12.69
CA GLN A 24 29.47 -6.92 13.99
C GLN A 24 28.26 -6.27 14.70
N PRO A 25 27.46 -5.37 14.08
CA PRO A 25 26.27 -4.83 14.72
C PRO A 25 25.21 -5.91 15.04
N ALA A 26 25.10 -6.96 14.21
CA ALA A 26 24.15 -8.04 14.46
C ALA A 26 24.58 -8.95 15.62
N GLU A 27 25.89 -9.11 15.87
CA GLU A 27 26.44 -9.87 17.00
C GLU A 27 26.34 -9.08 18.32
N THR A 28 26.51 -7.74 18.27
CA THR A 28 26.54 -6.86 19.44
C THR A 28 25.26 -6.06 19.66
N GLY A 29 24.38 -6.01 18.65
CA GLY A 29 23.14 -5.28 18.69
C GLY A 29 22.18 -5.78 19.77
N VAL A 30 21.48 -4.86 20.38
CA VAL A 30 20.48 -5.11 21.41
C VAL A 30 19.10 -4.68 20.94
N PRO A 31 18.03 -5.36 21.35
CA PRO A 31 16.68 -4.93 21.04
C PRO A 31 16.34 -3.59 21.68
N VAL A 32 15.39 -2.88 21.11
CA VAL A 32 14.86 -1.64 21.68
C VAL A 32 14.35 -1.93 23.10
N SER A 33 14.70 -1.06 24.05
CA SER A 33 14.41 -1.23 25.48
C SER A 33 15.12 -2.40 26.17
N TYR A 34 16.27 -2.84 25.64
CA TYR A 34 17.04 -3.95 26.21
C TYR A 34 17.41 -3.78 27.69
N ALA A 35 17.70 -2.56 28.14
CA ALA A 35 18.19 -2.26 29.49
C ALA A 35 17.08 -2.26 30.58
N GLY A 36 15.83 -2.56 30.25
CA GLY A 36 14.72 -2.51 31.21
C GLY A 36 13.49 -3.31 30.82
N ALA A 37 12.46 -3.25 31.66
CA ALA A 37 11.16 -3.80 31.32
C ALA A 37 10.56 -3.10 30.10
N PRO A 38 9.71 -3.79 29.30
CA PRO A 38 9.02 -3.18 28.16
C PRO A 38 8.32 -1.88 28.59
N ASN A 39 8.66 -0.76 27.95
CA ASN A 39 8.13 0.55 28.26
C ASN A 39 7.48 1.17 27.01
N PRO A 40 6.21 1.61 27.07
CA PRO A 40 5.54 2.29 25.98
C PRO A 40 6.30 3.53 25.46
N ALA A 41 7.06 4.22 26.31
CA ALA A 41 7.90 5.36 25.93
C ALA A 41 8.96 4.99 24.87
N ALA A 42 9.47 3.77 24.86
CA ALA A 42 10.39 3.31 23.82
C ALA A 42 9.74 3.27 22.44
N GLY A 43 8.47 2.86 22.38
CA GLY A 43 7.66 2.93 21.16
C GLY A 43 7.45 4.38 20.69
N GLU A 44 7.22 5.30 21.61
CA GLU A 44 7.06 6.72 21.28
C GLU A 44 8.36 7.35 20.77
N VAL A 45 9.52 6.99 21.34
CA VAL A 45 10.85 7.42 20.82
C VAL A 45 11.05 6.98 19.37
N LEU A 46 10.67 5.76 19.03
CA LEU A 46 10.72 5.26 17.64
C LEU A 46 9.75 6.02 16.73
N ASN A 47 8.49 6.17 17.15
CA ASN A 47 7.44 6.80 16.35
C ASN A 47 7.66 8.30 16.13
N THR A 48 8.35 8.98 17.05
CA THR A 48 8.70 10.40 16.90
C THR A 48 10.00 10.64 16.13
N HIS A 49 10.65 9.55 15.68
CA HIS A 49 11.87 9.58 14.89
C HIS A 49 13.02 10.41 15.51
N VAL A 50 13.11 10.47 16.84
CA VAL A 50 14.11 11.28 17.55
C VAL A 50 15.53 11.01 17.05
N ILE A 51 15.89 9.72 16.89
CA ILE A 51 17.23 9.33 16.39
C ILE A 51 17.40 9.72 14.93
N GLY A 52 16.37 9.55 14.10
CA GLY A 52 16.41 9.99 12.69
C GLY A 52 16.62 11.49 12.55
N LYS A 53 15.94 12.29 13.37
CA LYS A 53 16.11 13.75 13.42
C LYS A 53 17.51 14.15 13.88
N MET A 54 18.06 13.47 14.87
CA MET A 54 19.43 13.68 15.33
C MET A 54 20.44 13.49 14.20
N ILE A 55 20.34 12.39 13.47
CA ILE A 55 21.20 12.09 12.31
C ILE A 55 21.03 13.14 11.21
N GLN A 56 19.81 13.53 10.90
CA GLN A 56 19.50 14.56 9.91
C GLN A 56 20.16 15.90 10.25
N ARG A 57 20.13 16.32 11.52
CA ARG A 57 20.75 17.57 11.97
C ARG A 57 22.25 17.58 11.74
N VAL A 58 22.92 16.45 11.96
CA VAL A 58 24.36 16.34 11.70
C VAL A 58 24.65 16.33 10.22
N LEU A 59 23.94 15.49 9.43
CA LEU A 59 24.29 15.24 8.04
C LEU A 59 23.76 16.30 7.08
N VAL A 60 22.60 16.90 7.36
CA VAL A 60 21.91 17.84 6.46
C VAL A 60 22.01 19.28 6.96
N GLU A 61 21.82 19.48 8.27
CA GLU A 61 21.79 20.81 8.88
C GLU A 61 23.18 21.25 9.38
N ASN A 62 24.23 20.41 9.23
CA ASN A 62 25.59 20.65 9.66
C ASN A 62 25.75 21.03 11.14
N TRP A 63 24.90 20.47 12.00
CA TRP A 63 25.07 20.68 13.45
C TRP A 63 26.28 19.90 13.97
N PRO A 64 26.97 20.43 15.00
CA PRO A 64 27.93 19.64 15.76
C PRO A 64 27.26 18.38 16.31
N ALA A 65 27.92 17.22 16.20
CA ALA A 65 27.36 15.93 16.60
C ALA A 65 26.96 15.92 18.07
N GLU A 66 27.75 16.54 18.94
CA GLU A 66 27.51 16.66 20.37
C GLU A 66 26.20 17.40 20.65
N LYS A 67 25.94 18.51 19.95
CA LYS A 67 24.71 19.30 20.09
C LYS A 67 23.48 18.51 19.64
N ALA A 68 23.59 17.76 18.54
CA ALA A 68 22.50 16.93 18.03
C ALA A 68 22.15 15.77 18.98
N VAL A 69 23.17 15.16 19.60
CA VAL A 69 23.02 14.10 20.61
C VAL A 69 22.38 14.65 21.88
N GLU A 70 22.83 15.82 22.37
CA GLU A 70 22.27 16.46 23.57
C GLU A 70 20.78 16.76 23.42
N GLU A 71 20.37 17.29 22.26
CA GLU A 71 18.96 17.56 21.98
C GLU A 71 18.13 16.29 21.85
N ALA A 72 18.67 15.25 21.19
CA ALA A 72 18.00 13.95 21.12
C ALA A 72 17.85 13.32 22.51
N HIS A 73 18.88 13.41 23.34
CA HIS A 73 18.83 12.95 24.73
C HIS A 73 17.76 13.68 25.55
N LYS A 74 17.67 15.01 25.42
CA LYS A 74 16.62 15.80 26.08
C LYS A 74 15.23 15.38 25.62
N ALA A 75 15.00 15.20 24.32
CA ALA A 75 13.72 14.75 23.77
C ALA A 75 13.33 13.35 24.27
N ILE A 76 14.29 12.42 24.35
CA ILE A 76 14.07 11.08 24.90
C ILE A 76 13.73 11.16 26.38
N ALA A 77 14.48 11.94 27.16
CA ALA A 77 14.23 12.12 28.61
C ALA A 77 12.83 12.70 28.87
N GLU A 78 12.38 13.66 28.06
CA GLU A 78 11.02 14.22 28.14
C GLU A 78 9.93 13.17 27.84
N ILE A 79 10.15 12.28 26.88
CA ILE A 79 9.22 11.19 26.56
C ILE A 79 9.13 10.21 27.73
N TYR A 80 10.26 9.83 28.33
CA TYR A 80 10.29 8.90 29.46
C TYR A 80 9.80 9.52 30.78
N ALA A 81 9.88 10.85 30.96
CA ALA A 81 9.38 11.54 32.12
C ALA A 81 7.86 11.73 32.17
N ARG A 82 7.18 11.51 31.04
CA ARG A 82 5.71 11.61 31.01
C ARG A 82 5.10 10.48 31.84
N PRO A 83 4.10 10.78 32.72
CA PRO A 83 3.42 9.73 33.45
C PRO A 83 2.78 8.76 32.45
N ALA A 84 3.05 7.46 32.60
CA ALA A 84 2.43 6.42 31.82
C ALA A 84 0.91 6.57 31.98
N LYS A 85 0.18 6.85 30.88
CA LYS A 85 -1.28 6.77 30.92
C LYS A 85 -1.64 5.35 31.33
N PRO A 86 -2.48 5.14 32.37
CA PRO A 86 -2.93 3.81 32.72
C PRO A 86 -3.51 3.16 31.46
N CYS A 87 -3.03 1.99 31.12
CA CYS A 87 -3.66 1.17 30.10
C CYS A 87 -5.02 0.78 30.70
N GLU A 88 -6.10 1.43 30.29
CA GLU A 88 -7.44 0.97 30.65
C GLU A 88 -7.56 -0.47 30.14
N PRO A 89 -7.83 -1.46 30.99
CA PRO A 89 -8.02 -2.82 30.55
C PRO A 89 -9.26 -2.84 29.65
N ARG A 90 -9.08 -3.06 28.37
CA ARG A 90 -10.20 -3.39 27.48
C ARG A 90 -10.94 -4.58 28.10
N PRO A 91 -12.29 -4.56 28.18
CA PRO A 91 -13.03 -5.66 28.74
C PRO A 91 -12.73 -6.94 27.95
N LEU A 92 -12.11 -7.90 28.60
CA LEU A 92 -11.71 -9.22 28.10
C LEU A 92 -12.91 -10.14 27.82
N GLY A 93 -14.01 -9.62 27.26
CA GLY A 93 -15.25 -10.37 27.08
C GLY A 93 -15.26 -11.41 25.96
N VAL A 94 -14.35 -11.37 25.02
CA VAL A 94 -14.37 -12.24 23.83
C VAL A 94 -13.30 -13.34 23.89
N TYR A 95 -12.13 -13.05 24.44
CA TYR A 95 -11.03 -14.03 24.53
C TYR A 95 -11.23 -15.13 25.59
N GLU A 96 -11.90 -14.83 26.70
CA GLU A 96 -12.18 -15.85 27.73
C GLU A 96 -13.24 -16.89 27.29
N ARG A 97 -14.17 -16.55 26.41
CA ARG A 97 -15.12 -17.55 25.90
C ARG A 97 -14.48 -18.57 24.98
N GLN A 98 -13.46 -18.18 24.20
CA GLN A 98 -12.72 -19.12 23.34
C GLN A 98 -11.77 -20.02 24.14
N LEU A 99 -11.17 -19.53 25.22
CA LEU A 99 -10.30 -20.32 26.09
C LEU A 99 -11.09 -21.30 26.99
N ARG A 100 -12.35 -21.06 27.31
CA ARG A 100 -13.20 -22.03 28.01
C ARG A 100 -13.62 -23.21 27.14
N ALA A 101 -13.77 -23.02 25.84
CA ALA A 101 -14.11 -24.11 24.90
C ALA A 101 -12.94 -25.11 24.72
N ILE A 102 -11.70 -24.68 24.92
CA ILE A 102 -10.49 -25.52 24.81
C ILE A 102 -10.20 -26.30 26.13
N ARG A 103 -10.80 -25.89 27.25
CA ARG A 103 -10.61 -26.56 28.57
C ARG A 103 -11.49 -27.79 28.80
N VAL A 104 -12.37 -28.15 27.89
CA VAL A 104 -13.26 -29.30 28.04
C VAL A 104 -12.71 -30.59 27.37
N SER A 105 -11.66 -30.49 26.55
CA SER A 105 -10.95 -31.69 26.05
C SER A 105 -9.71 -31.94 26.91
N GLY A 106 -9.84 -32.86 27.86
CA GLY A 106 -8.82 -33.19 28.86
C GLY A 106 -7.51 -33.72 28.25
N ALA A 107 -6.49 -32.90 28.30
CA ALA A 107 -5.10 -33.30 28.28
C ALA A 107 -4.33 -32.44 29.28
N GLY A 108 -3.89 -33.06 30.39
CA GLY A 108 -3.26 -32.41 31.52
C GLY A 108 -1.98 -31.63 31.14
N ARG A 109 -1.82 -30.45 31.67
CA ARG A 109 -0.58 -29.67 31.62
C ARG A 109 0.45 -30.31 32.57
N PRO A 110 1.74 -30.46 32.16
CA PRO A 110 2.80 -30.90 33.07
C PRO A 110 3.13 -29.79 34.09
N ASP A 111 3.31 -30.19 35.34
CA ASP A 111 3.68 -29.36 36.49
C ASP A 111 5.03 -28.65 36.25
N PRO A 112 5.13 -27.33 36.42
CA PRO A 112 6.37 -26.58 36.25
C PRO A 112 7.47 -26.89 37.28
N ARG A 113 7.20 -27.69 38.31
CA ARG A 113 8.14 -28.04 39.40
C ARG A 113 8.80 -29.39 39.26
N ALA A 114 8.60 -30.11 38.14
CA ALA A 114 9.19 -31.44 37.94
C ALA A 114 10.65 -31.35 37.48
N ASN A 115 11.50 -32.18 38.12
CA ASN A 115 12.94 -32.32 37.96
C ASN A 115 13.38 -32.43 36.47
N PRO A 116 14.46 -31.71 36.05
CA PRO A 116 14.96 -31.66 34.67
C PRO A 116 15.31 -33.00 34.04
N GLU A 117 15.69 -34.02 34.82
CA GLU A 117 16.01 -35.37 34.34
C GLU A 117 14.76 -36.16 33.88
N ARG A 118 13.61 -35.95 34.48
CA ARG A 118 12.34 -36.56 34.03
C ARG A 118 11.89 -36.01 32.70
N ARG A 119 12.17 -34.72 32.38
CA ARG A 119 11.86 -34.12 31.08
C ARG A 119 12.68 -34.75 29.93
N ARG A 120 13.94 -35.09 30.17
CA ARG A 120 14.78 -35.73 29.14
C ARG A 120 14.31 -37.17 28.83
N HIS A 121 13.84 -37.90 29.82
CA HIS A 121 13.33 -39.27 29.62
C HIS A 121 11.99 -39.30 28.88
N GLN A 122 11.07 -38.39 29.17
CA GLN A 122 9.79 -38.29 28.46
C GLN A 122 9.93 -37.87 26.98
N MET A 123 10.86 -36.95 26.67
CA MET A 123 11.15 -36.61 25.28
C MET A 123 11.88 -37.71 24.49
N ALA A 124 12.68 -38.53 25.16
CA ALA A 124 13.36 -39.67 24.55
C ALA A 124 12.38 -40.85 24.26
N GLN A 125 11.38 -41.07 25.12
CA GLN A 125 10.33 -42.07 24.88
C GLN A 125 9.41 -41.65 23.72
N SER A 126 8.99 -40.38 23.63
CA SER A 126 8.18 -39.89 22.53
C SER A 126 8.87 -40.01 21.15
N ARG A 127 10.20 -39.82 21.08
CA ARG A 127 10.98 -40.05 19.85
C ARG A 127 11.13 -41.55 19.49
N ARG A 128 11.23 -42.43 20.46
CA ARG A 128 11.29 -43.90 20.22
C ARG A 128 9.96 -44.46 19.74
N ASP A 129 8.83 -43.95 20.24
CA ASP A 129 7.51 -44.39 19.83
C ASP A 129 7.15 -43.87 18.41
N PHE A 130 7.58 -42.65 18.04
CA PHE A 130 7.45 -42.15 16.67
C PHE A 130 8.27 -42.97 15.65
N LEU A 131 9.49 -43.43 16.03
CA LEU A 131 10.33 -44.26 15.15
C LEU A 131 9.87 -45.70 15.07
N LYS A 132 9.15 -46.22 16.06
CA LYS A 132 8.56 -47.58 16.01
C LYS A 132 7.31 -47.65 15.12
N THR A 133 6.56 -46.56 14.99
CA THR A 133 5.37 -46.51 14.12
C THR A 133 5.74 -46.41 12.63
N THR A 134 6.97 -46.03 12.30
CA THR A 134 7.47 -45.92 10.90
C THR A 134 8.23 -47.19 10.45
N ALA A 135 8.51 -48.15 11.32
CA ALA A 135 9.32 -49.32 10.99
C ALA A 135 8.52 -50.62 10.77
N VAL A 136 7.18 -50.59 10.79
CA VAL A 136 6.32 -51.75 10.56
C VAL A 136 5.70 -51.81 9.15
N ALA A 137 6.20 -51.03 8.20
CA ALA A 137 5.74 -51.04 6.81
C ALA A 137 6.75 -51.70 5.85
N GLY A 138 7.39 -52.81 6.28
CA GLY A 138 8.33 -53.46 5.37
C GLY A 138 8.76 -54.84 5.84
N ALA A 139 7.91 -55.86 5.79
CA ALA A 139 8.21 -57.29 5.55
C ALA A 139 6.97 -58.14 5.81
N GLY A 140 6.41 -58.73 4.80
CA GLY A 140 5.31 -59.68 4.87
C GLY A 140 4.88 -60.16 3.49
N THR A 141 5.54 -61.18 3.00
CA THR A 141 5.25 -61.90 1.77
C THR A 141 4.01 -62.78 1.87
N LEU A 142 3.22 -62.76 0.77
CA LEU A 142 2.40 -63.84 0.20
C LEU A 142 1.15 -64.35 0.93
N SER A 143 0.05 -64.05 0.35
CA SER A 143 -0.98 -64.91 -0.27
C SER A 143 -2.39 -64.52 0.14
N GLY A 144 -3.28 -64.36 -0.82
CA GLY A 144 -4.72 -64.25 -0.63
C GLY A 144 -5.33 -62.99 -1.32
N SER A 145 -5.72 -63.17 -2.57
CA SER A 145 -6.50 -62.23 -3.37
C SER A 145 -7.89 -62.00 -2.77
N VAL A 146 -8.04 -60.89 -2.05
CA VAL A 146 -9.34 -60.25 -1.89
C VAL A 146 -9.17 -58.82 -2.36
N GLY A 147 -9.68 -58.55 -3.57
CA GLY A 147 -9.66 -57.23 -4.18
C GLY A 147 -10.58 -56.30 -3.41
N PHE A 148 -10.01 -55.51 -2.51
CA PHE A 148 -10.63 -54.26 -2.08
C PHE A 148 -10.33 -53.23 -3.16
N PRO A 149 -11.32 -52.56 -3.71
CA PRO A 149 -11.03 -51.44 -4.58
C PRO A 149 -10.26 -50.41 -3.74
N MET A 150 -8.95 -50.27 -4.02
CA MET A 150 -8.22 -49.09 -3.61
C MET A 150 -8.90 -47.92 -4.32
N VAL A 151 -9.83 -47.26 -3.64
CA VAL A 151 -10.26 -45.92 -4.02
C VAL A 151 -9.03 -45.05 -3.76
N SER A 152 -8.19 -44.94 -4.78
CA SER A 152 -7.20 -43.87 -4.85
C SER A 152 -7.99 -42.58 -4.65
N ARG A 153 -8.02 -42.04 -3.43
CA ARG A 153 -8.47 -40.64 -3.24
C ARG A 153 -7.49 -39.83 -4.04
N ALA A 154 -7.92 -39.45 -5.24
CA ALA A 154 -7.20 -38.47 -6.04
C ALA A 154 -6.90 -37.29 -5.09
N GLN A 155 -5.62 -36.99 -4.90
CA GLN A 155 -5.21 -35.89 -4.05
C GLN A 155 -5.89 -34.64 -4.62
N ALA A 156 -6.74 -34.00 -3.82
CA ALA A 156 -7.51 -32.85 -4.30
C ALA A 156 -6.54 -31.82 -4.89
N LYS A 157 -6.80 -31.39 -6.12
CA LYS A 157 -6.00 -30.34 -6.74
C LYS A 157 -5.99 -29.13 -5.83
N THR A 158 -4.84 -28.50 -5.65
CA THR A 158 -4.67 -27.32 -4.82
C THR A 158 -4.33 -26.12 -5.68
N VAL A 159 -4.99 -24.99 -5.47
CA VAL A 159 -4.59 -23.69 -6.01
C VAL A 159 -3.90 -22.89 -4.90
N VAL A 160 -2.71 -22.39 -5.18
CA VAL A 160 -1.92 -21.56 -4.26
C VAL A 160 -2.14 -20.10 -4.58
N VAL A 161 -2.64 -19.33 -3.61
CA VAL A 161 -3.01 -17.92 -3.75
C VAL A 161 -2.22 -17.06 -2.78
N TRP A 162 -1.47 -16.10 -3.29
CA TRP A 162 -0.83 -15.08 -2.48
C TRP A 162 -1.59 -13.77 -2.66
N TRP A 163 -2.11 -13.25 -1.56
CA TRP A 163 -2.98 -12.08 -1.58
C TRP A 163 -2.43 -10.96 -0.70
N ASN A 164 -2.56 -9.74 -1.16
CA ASN A 164 -2.25 -8.57 -0.36
C ASN A 164 -3.18 -8.55 0.86
N ARG A 165 -2.59 -8.40 2.06
CA ARG A 165 -3.40 -8.22 3.25
C ARG A 165 -4.23 -6.95 3.13
N GLY A 166 -5.52 -7.04 3.40
CA GLY A 166 -6.43 -5.92 3.44
C GLY A 166 -6.01 -4.87 4.47
N TYR A 167 -6.36 -3.64 4.22
CA TYR A 167 -6.20 -2.58 5.21
C TYR A 167 -7.19 -2.76 6.37
N TYR A 168 -8.34 -3.34 6.06
CA TYR A 168 -9.38 -3.74 7.01
C TYR A 168 -9.54 -5.25 6.98
N LYS A 169 -9.87 -5.82 8.15
CA LYS A 169 -10.05 -7.29 8.29
C LYS A 169 -11.21 -7.82 7.45
N GLU A 170 -12.19 -6.97 7.16
CA GLU A 170 -13.36 -7.30 6.35
C GLU A 170 -12.98 -7.68 4.92
N GLU A 171 -11.92 -7.10 4.37
CA GLU A 171 -11.37 -7.48 3.06
C GLU A 171 -10.82 -8.92 3.10
N ASP A 172 -10.01 -9.25 4.11
CA ASP A 172 -9.43 -10.59 4.28
C ASP A 172 -10.52 -11.63 4.57
N GLU A 173 -11.49 -11.30 5.45
CA GLU A 173 -12.61 -12.18 5.80
C GLU A 173 -13.48 -12.51 4.57
N ALA A 174 -13.78 -11.51 3.72
CA ALA A 174 -14.52 -11.73 2.48
C ALA A 174 -13.74 -12.65 1.52
N MET A 175 -12.44 -12.45 1.35
CA MET A 175 -11.62 -13.28 0.48
C MET A 175 -11.48 -14.72 1.01
N ILE A 176 -11.36 -14.90 2.33
CA ILE A 176 -11.35 -16.23 2.95
C ILE A 176 -12.67 -16.96 2.66
N LYS A 177 -13.80 -16.27 2.79
CA LYS A 177 -15.13 -16.85 2.46
C LYS A 177 -15.20 -17.25 0.99
N ILE A 178 -14.74 -16.40 0.07
CA ILE A 178 -14.72 -16.69 -1.37
C ILE A 178 -13.85 -17.92 -1.66
N ALA A 179 -12.68 -18.03 -1.03
CA ALA A 179 -11.81 -19.19 -1.16
C ALA A 179 -12.49 -20.49 -0.70
N GLN A 180 -13.16 -20.48 0.46
CA GLN A 180 -13.94 -21.61 0.98
C GLN A 180 -15.11 -21.99 0.06
N ASP A 181 -15.81 -21.00 -0.51
CA ASP A 181 -16.90 -21.26 -1.44
C ASP A 181 -16.40 -21.84 -2.76
N PHE A 182 -15.21 -21.44 -3.22
CA PHE A 182 -14.54 -22.05 -4.39
C PHE A 182 -14.16 -23.51 -4.11
N GLU A 183 -13.59 -23.81 -2.92
CA GLU A 183 -13.28 -25.19 -2.51
C GLU A 183 -14.52 -26.09 -2.59
N LYS A 184 -15.64 -25.63 -2.05
CA LYS A 184 -16.91 -26.37 -2.08
C LYS A 184 -17.45 -26.55 -3.50
N ALA A 185 -17.39 -25.48 -4.31
CA ALA A 185 -17.95 -25.50 -5.65
C ALA A 185 -17.16 -26.36 -6.63
N LYS A 186 -15.83 -26.44 -6.47
CA LYS A 186 -14.93 -27.12 -7.42
C LYS A 186 -14.32 -28.42 -6.90
N GLY A 187 -14.50 -28.77 -5.63
CA GLY A 187 -13.90 -29.96 -5.02
C GLY A 187 -12.36 -29.92 -4.96
N VAL A 188 -11.79 -28.72 -4.87
CA VAL A 188 -10.34 -28.45 -4.81
C VAL A 188 -9.96 -27.82 -3.48
N LYS A 189 -8.66 -27.69 -3.19
CA LYS A 189 -8.19 -26.91 -2.03
C LYS A 189 -7.67 -25.54 -2.49
N VAL A 190 -7.84 -24.54 -1.63
CA VAL A 190 -7.26 -23.20 -1.80
C VAL A 190 -6.28 -22.94 -0.67
N ASP A 191 -4.99 -22.88 -1.00
CA ASP A 191 -3.94 -22.44 -0.08
C ASP A 191 -3.73 -20.94 -0.23
N ILE A 192 -4.52 -20.15 0.50
CA ILE A 192 -4.44 -18.69 0.46
C ILE A 192 -3.61 -18.15 1.62
N SER A 193 -2.70 -17.21 1.32
CA SER A 193 -1.91 -16.50 2.32
C SER A 193 -1.96 -15.00 2.11
N PHE A 194 -2.13 -14.26 3.23
CA PHE A 194 -2.18 -12.80 3.25
C PHE A 194 -0.86 -12.24 3.78
N THR A 195 -0.28 -11.31 3.02
CA THR A 195 1.00 -10.68 3.36
C THR A 195 0.88 -9.17 3.13
N ILE A 196 1.51 -8.35 3.98
CA ILE A 196 1.56 -6.89 3.76
C ILE A 196 2.27 -6.59 2.44
N GLN A 197 1.87 -5.51 1.81
CA GLN A 197 2.22 -5.18 0.42
C GLN A 197 3.73 -5.15 0.13
N GLU A 198 4.54 -4.56 1.02
CA GLU A 198 5.99 -4.42 0.84
C GLU A 198 6.72 -5.77 0.92
N ASP A 199 6.28 -6.64 1.82
CA ASP A 199 6.87 -7.98 1.96
C ASP A 199 6.36 -8.93 0.88
N LEU A 200 5.10 -8.76 0.44
CA LEU A 200 4.54 -9.54 -0.67
C LEU A 200 5.24 -9.20 -1.99
N LEU A 201 5.55 -7.93 -2.25
CA LEU A 201 6.35 -7.50 -3.40
C LEU A 201 7.69 -8.24 -3.43
N LYS A 202 8.45 -8.19 -2.34
CA LYS A 202 9.76 -8.87 -2.22
C LYS A 202 9.62 -10.37 -2.40
N LYS A 203 8.58 -10.97 -1.82
CA LYS A 203 8.27 -12.39 -1.91
C LYS A 203 7.98 -12.81 -3.35
N ILE A 204 7.16 -12.04 -4.09
CA ILE A 204 6.85 -12.33 -5.50
C ILE A 204 8.09 -12.20 -6.38
N ILE A 205 8.89 -11.14 -6.22
CA ILE A 205 10.11 -10.95 -6.99
C ILE A 205 11.08 -12.13 -6.79
N ALA A 206 11.31 -12.53 -5.54
CA ALA A 206 12.17 -13.66 -5.22
C ALA A 206 11.62 -15.00 -5.76
N ALA A 207 10.31 -15.20 -5.68
CA ALA A 207 9.63 -16.39 -6.16
C ALA A 207 9.72 -16.55 -7.70
N VAL A 208 9.54 -15.46 -8.44
CA VAL A 208 9.69 -15.44 -9.90
C VAL A 208 11.12 -15.76 -10.31
N GLN A 209 12.12 -15.24 -9.60
CA GLN A 209 13.53 -15.57 -9.85
C GLN A 209 13.84 -17.04 -9.55
N ALA A 210 13.25 -17.60 -8.48
CA ALA A 210 13.43 -18.99 -8.07
C ALA A 210 12.53 -20.01 -8.82
N ARG A 211 11.62 -19.53 -9.67
CA ARG A 211 10.57 -20.36 -10.34
C ARG A 211 9.71 -21.16 -9.34
N ARG A 212 9.43 -20.56 -8.17
CA ARG A 212 8.62 -21.12 -7.09
C ARG A 212 7.48 -20.17 -6.76
N VAL A 213 6.60 -20.02 -7.70
CA VAL A 213 5.53 -19.02 -7.70
C VAL A 213 4.20 -19.62 -7.23
N PRO A 214 3.24 -18.78 -6.77
CA PRO A 214 1.86 -19.19 -6.56
C PRO A 214 1.15 -19.39 -7.90
N ASP A 215 -0.07 -19.91 -7.87
CA ASP A 215 -0.93 -19.99 -9.05
C ASP A 215 -1.63 -18.65 -9.32
N VAL A 216 -1.91 -17.89 -8.25
CA VAL A 216 -2.51 -16.56 -8.31
C VAL A 216 -1.77 -15.62 -7.36
N ALA A 217 -1.45 -14.41 -7.82
CA ALA A 217 -0.83 -13.37 -7.00
C ALA A 217 -1.58 -12.04 -7.14
N PHE A 218 -2.03 -11.49 -6.01
CA PHE A 218 -2.52 -10.12 -5.92
C PHE A 218 -1.69 -9.32 -4.93
N CYS A 219 -0.95 -8.34 -5.44
CA CYS A 219 -0.15 -7.41 -4.66
C CYS A 219 -0.47 -5.98 -5.10
N PHE A 220 -0.52 -5.06 -4.15
CA PHE A 220 -0.75 -3.64 -4.41
C PHE A 220 0.15 -3.05 -5.52
N TYR A 221 1.37 -3.57 -5.63
CA TYR A 221 2.37 -3.10 -6.60
C TYR A 221 2.40 -3.89 -7.92
N ASN A 222 1.38 -4.73 -8.19
CA ASN A 222 1.36 -5.54 -9.41
C ASN A 222 1.37 -4.70 -10.68
N ASP A 223 0.56 -3.64 -10.72
CA ASP A 223 0.34 -2.82 -11.92
C ASP A 223 1.59 -2.06 -12.39
N TRP A 224 2.49 -1.71 -11.51
CA TRP A 224 3.64 -0.88 -11.85
C TRP A 224 5.01 -1.52 -11.60
N GLU A 225 5.20 -2.33 -10.55
CA GLU A 225 6.52 -2.92 -10.27
C GLU A 225 6.66 -4.36 -10.80
N ILE A 226 5.59 -5.15 -10.76
CA ILE A 226 5.68 -6.57 -11.07
C ILE A 226 5.29 -6.85 -12.52
N MET A 227 4.09 -6.45 -12.93
CA MET A 227 3.50 -6.85 -14.20
C MET A 227 4.28 -6.36 -15.43
N PRO A 228 4.66 -5.07 -15.57
CA PRO A 228 5.32 -4.61 -16.79
C PRO A 228 6.64 -5.33 -17.06
N ASN A 229 7.47 -5.50 -16.03
CA ASN A 229 8.77 -6.17 -16.12
C ASN A 229 8.63 -7.67 -16.41
N ASN A 230 7.68 -8.33 -15.75
CA ASN A 230 7.49 -9.79 -15.92
C ASN A 230 6.73 -10.15 -17.20
N ALA A 231 5.83 -9.29 -17.69
CA ALA A 231 5.24 -9.43 -19.02
C ALA A 231 6.32 -9.27 -20.10
N TRP A 232 7.18 -8.25 -20.00
CA TRP A 232 8.29 -8.02 -20.92
C TRP A 232 9.23 -9.23 -21.04
N THR A 233 9.54 -9.88 -19.92
CA THR A 233 10.47 -11.02 -19.85
C THR A 233 9.80 -12.38 -19.92
N ASP A 234 8.54 -12.45 -20.34
CA ASP A 234 7.74 -13.68 -20.51
C ASP A 234 7.62 -14.53 -19.23
N LYS A 235 7.42 -13.88 -18.09
CA LYS A 235 7.28 -14.55 -16.78
C LYS A 235 5.84 -14.54 -16.24
N LEU A 236 4.88 -14.09 -17.03
CA LEU A 236 3.46 -14.13 -16.72
C LEU A 236 2.70 -14.97 -17.73
N THR A 237 1.66 -15.64 -17.27
CA THR A 237 0.69 -16.31 -18.12
C THR A 237 -0.24 -15.28 -18.74
N GLU A 238 -0.49 -15.42 -20.02
CA GLU A 238 -1.48 -14.59 -20.72
C GLU A 238 -2.89 -14.85 -20.15
N THR A 239 -3.62 -13.78 -19.88
CA THR A 239 -4.97 -13.79 -19.31
C THR A 239 -6.02 -13.24 -20.28
N THR A 240 -5.72 -13.20 -21.56
CA THR A 240 -6.61 -12.67 -22.62
C THR A 240 -7.96 -13.36 -22.60
N ASP A 241 -7.99 -14.68 -22.40
CA ASP A 241 -9.22 -15.48 -22.28
C ASP A 241 -10.12 -15.03 -21.14
N VAL A 242 -9.53 -14.70 -19.98
CA VAL A 242 -10.27 -14.16 -18.82
C VAL A 242 -10.80 -12.76 -19.11
N ILE A 243 -9.97 -11.91 -19.72
CA ILE A 243 -10.34 -10.54 -20.04
C ILE A 243 -11.47 -10.50 -21.08
N GLU A 244 -11.41 -11.28 -22.16
CA GLU A 244 -12.45 -11.26 -23.20
C GLU A 244 -13.81 -11.71 -22.65
N GLU A 245 -13.83 -12.68 -21.75
CA GLU A 245 -15.05 -13.12 -21.05
C GLU A 245 -15.65 -12.01 -20.17
N LEU A 246 -14.80 -11.28 -19.43
CA LEU A 246 -15.22 -10.25 -18.49
C LEU A 246 -15.33 -8.84 -19.11
N ARG A 247 -14.84 -8.64 -20.35
CA ARG A 247 -14.77 -7.34 -21.04
C ARG A 247 -16.07 -6.51 -20.97
N PRO A 248 -17.28 -7.07 -21.18
CA PRO A 248 -18.51 -6.29 -21.16
C PRO A 248 -18.79 -5.58 -19.83
N ARG A 249 -18.14 -6.01 -18.76
CA ARG A 249 -18.31 -5.46 -17.40
C ARG A 249 -17.34 -4.34 -17.09
N TYR A 250 -16.21 -4.24 -17.81
CA TYR A 250 -15.15 -3.28 -17.56
C TYR A 250 -15.46 -1.87 -18.09
N ASN A 251 -14.87 -0.87 -17.42
CA ASN A 251 -14.52 0.34 -18.13
C ASN A 251 -13.33 0.02 -19.05
N GLU A 252 -13.49 0.18 -20.36
CA GLU A 252 -12.50 -0.22 -21.37
C GLU A 252 -11.12 0.42 -21.12
N LYS A 253 -11.07 1.64 -20.59
CA LYS A 253 -9.79 2.30 -20.23
C LYS A 253 -9.02 1.53 -19.17
N PHE A 254 -9.70 0.84 -18.26
CA PHE A 254 -9.04 0.11 -17.17
C PHE A 254 -8.33 -1.15 -17.67
N LEU A 255 -8.76 -1.72 -18.77
CA LEU A 255 -8.10 -2.87 -19.40
C LEU A 255 -6.70 -2.55 -19.91
N GLN A 256 -6.43 -1.28 -20.24
CA GLN A 256 -5.13 -0.86 -20.73
C GLN A 256 -4.00 -1.20 -19.75
N VAL A 257 -4.24 -1.14 -18.43
CA VAL A 257 -3.20 -1.43 -17.43
C VAL A 257 -2.57 -2.80 -17.63
N ALA A 258 -3.34 -3.80 -18.06
CA ALA A 258 -2.90 -5.18 -18.23
C ALA A 258 -2.42 -5.52 -19.64
N TYR A 259 -2.57 -4.60 -20.63
CA TYR A 259 -2.23 -4.84 -22.05
C TYR A 259 -0.75 -4.51 -22.30
N CYS A 260 0.14 -5.38 -21.82
CA CYS A 260 1.58 -5.18 -21.83
C CYS A 260 2.25 -5.81 -23.08
N TRP A 261 3.44 -5.28 -23.42
CA TRP A 261 4.30 -5.87 -24.44
C TRP A 261 5.12 -7.02 -23.85
N ASN A 262 5.15 -8.15 -24.55
CA ASN A 262 6.04 -9.27 -24.25
C ASN A 262 7.18 -9.27 -25.27
N ASN A 263 8.40 -9.00 -24.79
CA ASN A 263 9.56 -8.86 -25.69
C ASN A 263 10.13 -10.20 -26.17
N VAL A 264 9.76 -11.30 -25.56
CA VAL A 264 10.11 -12.66 -26.00
C VAL A 264 9.14 -13.13 -27.08
N ALA A 265 7.83 -13.00 -26.82
CA ALA A 265 6.77 -13.38 -27.77
C ALA A 265 6.56 -12.34 -28.89
N LYS A 266 7.16 -11.15 -28.80
CA LYS A 266 7.04 -10.03 -29.75
C LYS A 266 5.59 -9.64 -30.04
N LYS A 267 4.76 -9.65 -29.01
CA LYS A 267 3.34 -9.27 -29.09
C LYS A 267 2.86 -8.53 -27.83
N ARG A 268 1.77 -7.78 -27.97
CA ARG A 268 0.98 -7.30 -26.82
C ARG A 268 -0.12 -8.30 -26.51
N ALA A 269 -0.38 -8.52 -25.22
CA ALA A 269 -1.49 -9.31 -24.73
C ALA A 269 -1.84 -8.86 -23.29
N TYR A 270 -2.91 -9.41 -22.73
CA TYR A 270 -3.25 -9.16 -21.33
C TYR A 270 -2.47 -10.11 -20.41
N TYR A 271 -1.72 -9.54 -19.47
CA TYR A 271 -0.88 -10.28 -18.52
C TYR A 271 -1.31 -10.07 -17.05
N GLY A 272 -2.51 -9.56 -16.85
CA GLY A 272 -3.14 -9.39 -15.55
C GLY A 272 -4.64 -9.21 -15.71
N VAL A 273 -5.37 -9.34 -14.60
CA VAL A 273 -6.82 -9.12 -14.56
C VAL A 273 -7.12 -7.95 -13.64
N PRO A 274 -7.59 -6.80 -14.15
CA PRO A 274 -7.93 -5.64 -13.36
C PRO A 274 -9.06 -5.94 -12.36
N ILE A 275 -8.93 -5.49 -11.11
CA ILE A 275 -9.95 -5.71 -10.08
C ILE A 275 -10.36 -4.44 -9.34
N GLU A 276 -9.41 -3.61 -9.01
CA GLU A 276 -9.59 -2.45 -8.15
C GLU A 276 -9.06 -1.18 -8.82
N ALA A 277 -9.71 -0.06 -8.55
CA ALA A 277 -9.28 1.25 -9.01
C ALA A 277 -9.10 2.21 -7.83
N GLN A 278 -8.13 3.10 -7.95
CA GLN A 278 -7.92 4.26 -7.08
C GLN A 278 -7.97 5.52 -7.92
N ILE A 279 -8.58 6.58 -7.37
CA ILE A 279 -8.65 7.89 -8.01
C ILE A 279 -8.25 8.98 -7.03
N MET A 280 -7.56 10.00 -7.52
CA MET A 280 -7.18 11.14 -6.71
C MET A 280 -8.41 11.98 -6.29
N HIS A 281 -8.44 12.37 -5.04
CA HIS A 281 -9.38 13.31 -4.45
C HIS A 281 -8.74 14.02 -3.27
N ILE A 282 -9.47 14.94 -2.65
CA ILE A 282 -8.96 15.77 -1.57
C ILE A 282 -9.86 15.60 -0.35
N HIS A 283 -9.25 15.26 0.79
CA HIS A 283 -9.91 15.22 2.08
C HIS A 283 -9.63 16.49 2.84
N TYR A 284 -10.61 17.00 3.60
CA TYR A 284 -10.45 18.19 4.42
C TYR A 284 -11.29 18.14 5.68
N TRP A 285 -10.88 18.91 6.67
CA TRP A 285 -11.58 19.08 7.92
C TRP A 285 -12.61 20.21 7.86
N ARG A 286 -13.90 19.86 7.88
CA ARG A 286 -15.01 20.80 7.86
C ARG A 286 -15.07 21.64 9.14
N ASP A 287 -14.79 21.04 10.29
CA ASP A 287 -14.77 21.75 11.57
C ASP A 287 -13.66 22.81 11.63
N LEU A 288 -12.49 22.56 11.04
CA LEU A 288 -11.44 23.59 10.90
C LEU A 288 -11.88 24.74 10.00
N LEU A 289 -12.58 24.48 8.91
CA LEU A 289 -13.13 25.53 8.07
C LEU A 289 -14.19 26.37 8.80
N LYS A 290 -15.10 25.72 9.56
CA LYS A 290 -16.04 26.43 10.43
C LYS A 290 -15.33 27.31 11.45
N GLU A 291 -14.27 26.80 12.08
CA GLU A 291 -13.47 27.57 13.01
C GLU A 291 -12.75 28.74 12.34
N ALA A 292 -12.35 28.60 11.08
CA ALA A 292 -11.78 29.66 10.27
C ALA A 292 -12.83 30.72 9.83
N GLY A 293 -14.12 30.47 10.07
CA GLY A 293 -15.22 31.32 9.57
C GLY A 293 -15.44 31.21 8.05
N MET A 294 -15.06 30.06 7.47
CA MET A 294 -15.13 29.81 6.02
C MET A 294 -16.22 28.77 5.69
N PRO A 295 -16.74 28.77 4.46
CA PRO A 295 -17.66 27.74 3.97
C PRO A 295 -17.06 26.35 4.14
N ASP A 296 -17.82 25.40 4.71
CA ASP A 296 -17.37 24.04 5.01
C ASP A 296 -18.02 22.95 4.16
N ALA A 297 -19.10 23.26 3.42
CA ALA A 297 -19.78 22.29 2.58
C ALA A 297 -19.01 22.05 1.26
N PRO A 298 -18.93 20.80 0.76
CA PRO A 298 -18.15 20.46 -0.44
C PRO A 298 -18.54 21.27 -1.69
N ASP A 299 -19.83 21.59 -1.84
CA ASP A 299 -20.37 22.38 -2.96
C ASP A 299 -20.03 23.88 -2.87
N LYS A 300 -19.45 24.34 -1.78
CA LYS A 300 -19.03 25.73 -1.55
C LYS A 300 -17.52 25.93 -1.70
N ILE A 301 -16.76 24.87 -1.88
CA ILE A 301 -15.33 24.95 -2.17
C ILE A 301 -15.16 25.46 -3.61
N PRO A 302 -14.41 26.55 -3.85
CA PRO A 302 -14.18 27.03 -5.21
C PRO A 302 -13.42 25.98 -6.03
N LEU A 303 -13.75 25.79 -7.31
CA LEU A 303 -13.07 24.80 -8.16
C LEU A 303 -12.12 25.44 -9.18
N LYS A 304 -12.13 26.74 -9.38
CA LYS A 304 -11.13 27.39 -10.23
C LYS A 304 -9.75 27.29 -9.59
N TRP A 305 -8.73 26.96 -10.37
CA TRP A 305 -7.38 26.62 -9.91
C TRP A 305 -6.80 27.57 -8.86
N GLU A 306 -6.75 28.87 -9.19
CA GLU A 306 -6.15 29.86 -8.31
C GLU A 306 -7.00 30.07 -7.05
N GLU A 307 -8.32 30.19 -7.19
CA GLU A 307 -9.27 30.37 -6.09
C GLU A 307 -9.26 29.16 -5.14
N TYR A 308 -9.08 27.95 -5.69
CA TYR A 308 -9.04 26.69 -4.94
C TYR A 308 -7.83 26.63 -3.99
N TRP A 309 -6.64 26.88 -4.52
CA TRP A 309 -5.43 26.81 -3.69
C TRP A 309 -5.37 27.96 -2.68
N ASP A 310 -5.83 29.15 -3.06
CA ASP A 310 -5.94 30.29 -2.16
C ASP A 310 -6.97 30.07 -1.04
N PHE A 311 -7.99 29.29 -1.27
CA PHE A 311 -8.97 28.94 -0.26
C PHE A 311 -8.31 28.21 0.93
N TRP A 312 -7.45 27.25 0.67
CA TRP A 312 -6.75 26.51 1.72
C TRP A 312 -5.68 27.34 2.43
N LYS A 313 -5.01 28.24 1.69
CA LYS A 313 -4.07 29.22 2.26
C LYS A 313 -4.80 30.15 3.23
N LYS A 314 -5.95 30.70 2.82
CA LYS A 314 -6.80 31.56 3.67
C LYS A 314 -7.30 30.84 4.92
N ALA A 315 -7.60 29.54 4.83
CA ALA A 315 -8.00 28.75 6.00
C ALA A 315 -6.87 28.68 7.03
N GLN A 316 -5.63 28.42 6.62
CA GLN A 316 -4.46 28.46 7.51
C GLN A 316 -4.33 29.83 8.17
N ASP A 317 -4.35 30.90 7.40
CA ASP A 317 -4.11 32.25 7.89
C ASP A 317 -5.19 32.70 8.89
N ALA A 318 -6.46 32.37 8.59
CA ALA A 318 -7.58 32.66 9.49
C ALA A 318 -7.47 31.91 10.81
N LEU A 319 -7.11 30.62 10.78
CA LEU A 319 -6.93 29.79 11.98
C LEU A 319 -5.74 30.26 12.82
N ARG A 320 -4.60 30.51 12.20
CA ARG A 320 -3.40 31.01 12.88
C ARG A 320 -3.62 32.39 13.49
N LYS A 321 -4.37 33.27 12.82
CA LYS A 321 -4.76 34.58 13.35
C LYS A 321 -5.73 34.47 14.52
N LYS A 322 -6.69 33.51 14.47
CA LYS A 322 -7.71 33.31 15.49
C LYS A 322 -7.13 32.82 16.80
N ASP A 323 -6.25 31.82 16.75
CA ASP A 323 -5.58 31.24 17.92
C ASP A 323 -4.16 30.79 17.55
N PRO A 324 -3.16 31.70 17.66
CA PRO A 324 -1.77 31.37 17.35
C PRO A 324 -1.18 30.26 18.23
N ALA A 325 -1.66 30.12 19.46
CA ALA A 325 -1.18 29.08 20.38
C ALA A 325 -1.64 27.69 19.92
N LYS A 326 -2.88 27.58 19.48
CA LYS A 326 -3.49 26.33 19.01
C LYS A 326 -3.06 25.99 17.58
N TYR A 327 -3.07 26.97 16.69
CA TYR A 327 -2.94 26.75 15.25
C TYR A 327 -1.62 27.23 14.64
N GLY A 328 -0.68 27.74 15.42
CA GLY A 328 0.59 28.28 14.90
C GLY A 328 1.42 27.28 14.08
N LYS A 329 1.22 25.97 14.32
CA LYS A 329 1.88 24.86 13.60
C LYS A 329 0.95 24.12 12.62
N LEU A 330 -0.27 24.61 12.39
CA LEU A 330 -1.19 24.03 11.43
C LEU A 330 -0.87 24.55 10.02
N PHE A 331 -0.93 23.67 9.03
CA PHE A 331 -0.74 24.01 7.61
C PHE A 331 -2.03 23.85 6.82
N GLY A 332 -2.22 24.71 5.82
CA GLY A 332 -3.40 24.68 4.97
C GLY A 332 -3.43 23.48 4.02
N ILE A 333 -2.26 23.08 3.52
CA ILE A 333 -2.11 22.10 2.45
C ILE A 333 -1.13 21.00 2.89
N GLY A 334 -1.62 19.79 3.01
CA GLY A 334 -0.82 18.61 3.36
C GLY A 334 -0.51 17.77 2.14
N MET A 335 0.50 18.15 1.38
CA MET A 335 0.87 17.49 0.12
C MET A 335 2.19 16.76 0.27
N THR A 336 2.24 15.48 -0.11
CA THR A 336 3.48 14.70 -0.12
C THR A 336 4.34 15.13 -1.31
N GLU A 337 5.58 15.58 -1.03
CA GLU A 337 6.51 16.13 -2.03
C GLU A 337 7.89 15.48 -1.93
N SER A 338 7.94 14.23 -1.51
CA SER A 338 9.17 13.50 -1.25
C SER A 338 9.47 12.45 -2.32
N SER A 339 10.75 12.09 -2.47
CA SER A 339 11.13 10.93 -3.29
C SER A 339 10.87 9.58 -2.62
N ARG A 340 10.30 9.56 -1.39
CA ARG A 340 10.05 8.35 -0.60
C ARG A 340 8.63 7.83 -0.70
N GLY A 341 7.67 8.67 -1.10
CA GLY A 341 6.25 8.34 -1.18
C GLY A 341 5.76 8.18 -2.61
N SER A 342 4.92 7.19 -2.87
CA SER A 342 4.21 7.04 -4.13
C SER A 342 3.16 8.14 -4.33
N ASP A 343 2.60 8.69 -3.26
CA ASP A 343 1.65 9.82 -3.31
C ASP A 343 2.22 11.04 -4.02
N THR A 344 3.54 11.25 -3.95
CA THR A 344 4.22 12.29 -4.72
C THR A 344 4.01 12.13 -6.23
N ILE A 345 4.03 10.90 -6.72
CA ILE A 345 3.84 10.60 -8.14
C ILE A 345 2.41 10.91 -8.56
N TYR A 346 1.43 10.53 -7.74
CA TYR A 346 0.03 10.88 -7.98
C TYR A 346 -0.18 12.39 -8.01
N ASN A 347 0.38 13.13 -7.05
CA ASN A 347 0.28 14.59 -6.98
C ASN A 347 0.92 15.23 -8.21
N PHE A 348 2.12 14.77 -8.61
CA PHE A 348 2.82 15.27 -9.79
C PHE A 348 2.02 15.03 -11.07
N GLU A 349 1.55 13.80 -11.29
CA GLU A 349 0.79 13.46 -12.52
C GLU A 349 -0.55 14.19 -12.59
N MET A 350 -1.24 14.39 -11.47
CA MET A 350 -2.47 15.19 -11.43
C MET A 350 -2.20 16.65 -11.83
N ALA A 351 -1.16 17.28 -11.26
CA ALA A 351 -0.80 18.65 -11.61
C ALA A 351 -0.29 18.74 -13.06
N LEU A 352 0.53 17.78 -13.51
CA LEU A 352 0.99 17.71 -14.90
C LEU A 352 -0.18 17.64 -15.90
N LEU A 353 -1.17 16.79 -15.62
CA LEU A 353 -2.39 16.70 -16.44
C LEU A 353 -3.18 18.01 -16.42
N SER A 354 -3.27 18.68 -15.28
CA SER A 354 -3.96 19.96 -15.16
C SER A 354 -3.28 21.05 -16.00
N TYR A 355 -1.95 21.00 -16.15
CA TYR A 355 -1.19 21.85 -17.08
C TYR A 355 -1.15 21.33 -18.53
N GLY A 356 -1.85 20.23 -18.84
CA GLY A 356 -1.97 19.67 -20.19
C GLY A 356 -0.75 18.93 -20.69
N GLY A 357 0.15 18.51 -19.78
CA GLY A 357 1.37 17.76 -20.10
C GLY A 357 1.18 16.26 -20.20
N GLN A 358 2.09 15.61 -20.92
CA GLN A 358 2.19 14.17 -21.08
C GLN A 358 3.66 13.74 -21.10
N LEU A 359 3.95 12.55 -20.56
CA LEU A 359 5.31 12.02 -20.49
C LEU A 359 5.61 11.09 -21.66
N LEU A 360 4.64 10.26 -22.05
CA LEU A 360 4.75 9.26 -23.11
C LEU A 360 3.63 9.44 -24.15
N ASP A 361 3.93 9.14 -25.41
CA ASP A 361 2.91 8.99 -26.44
C ASP A 361 2.15 7.65 -26.32
N ASN A 362 1.26 7.38 -27.27
CA ASN A 362 0.48 6.14 -27.26
C ASN A 362 1.32 4.88 -27.50
N ASP A 363 2.47 5.01 -28.14
CA ASP A 363 3.40 3.91 -28.43
C ASP A 363 4.43 3.70 -27.30
N GLY A 364 4.37 4.52 -26.24
CA GLY A 364 5.28 4.45 -25.10
C GLY A 364 6.64 5.12 -25.35
N LYS A 365 6.76 5.99 -26.36
CA LYS A 365 7.95 6.82 -26.57
C LYS A 365 7.93 8.03 -25.66
N VAL A 366 9.10 8.43 -25.17
CA VAL A 366 9.25 9.64 -24.35
C VAL A 366 8.96 10.86 -25.23
N ILE A 367 7.99 11.67 -24.80
CA ILE A 367 7.63 12.97 -25.39
C ILE A 367 7.72 14.10 -24.37
N ALA A 368 8.25 13.82 -23.17
CA ALA A 368 8.41 14.79 -22.10
C ALA A 368 9.31 15.99 -22.49
N ASP A 369 10.24 15.81 -23.43
CA ASP A 369 11.13 16.86 -23.96
C ASP A 369 10.52 17.70 -25.09
N GLN A 370 9.34 17.34 -25.59
CA GLN A 370 8.64 18.18 -26.57
C GLN A 370 8.21 19.51 -25.93
N PRO A 371 8.28 20.65 -26.65
CA PRO A 371 8.10 21.99 -26.06
C PRO A 371 6.88 22.11 -25.16
N LYS A 372 5.70 21.66 -25.61
CA LYS A 372 4.44 21.70 -24.84
C LYS A 372 4.54 20.90 -23.53
N ASN A 373 5.08 19.68 -23.58
CA ASN A 373 5.14 18.81 -22.42
C ASN A 373 6.20 19.28 -21.43
N ARG A 374 7.38 19.70 -21.93
CA ARG A 374 8.43 20.30 -21.12
C ARG A 374 7.90 21.54 -20.39
N GLU A 375 7.18 22.44 -21.08
CA GLU A 375 6.57 23.63 -20.47
C GLU A 375 5.59 23.24 -19.35
N ALA A 376 4.74 22.24 -19.56
CA ALA A 376 3.83 21.74 -18.55
C ALA A 376 4.57 21.16 -17.33
N ILE A 377 5.67 20.42 -17.54
CA ILE A 377 6.52 19.90 -16.46
C ILE A 377 7.15 21.06 -15.67
N VAL A 378 7.68 22.06 -16.35
CA VAL A 378 8.26 23.27 -15.72
C VAL A 378 7.21 23.99 -14.88
N LYS A 379 6.01 24.22 -15.41
CA LYS A 379 4.88 24.84 -14.67
C LYS A 379 4.50 24.01 -13.45
N THR A 380 4.44 22.69 -13.58
CA THR A 380 4.14 21.77 -12.48
C THR A 380 5.18 21.90 -11.36
N LEU A 381 6.47 21.82 -11.68
CA LEU A 381 7.55 21.94 -10.69
C LEU A 381 7.62 23.34 -10.07
N ALA A 382 7.37 24.39 -10.85
CA ALA A 382 7.30 25.76 -10.33
C ALA A 382 6.15 25.92 -9.34
N TRP A 383 4.98 25.36 -9.64
CA TRP A 383 3.82 25.38 -8.77
C TRP A 383 4.08 24.65 -7.43
N PHE A 384 4.66 23.45 -7.44
CA PHE A 384 5.04 22.76 -6.22
C PHE A 384 6.06 23.55 -5.40
N GLY A 385 7.08 24.12 -6.09
CA GLY A 385 8.09 24.97 -5.45
C GLY A 385 7.48 26.21 -4.80
N GLU A 386 6.51 26.86 -5.43
CA GLU A 386 5.79 28.00 -4.87
C GLU A 386 4.98 27.58 -3.63
N MET A 387 4.16 26.52 -3.72
CA MET A 387 3.33 26.03 -2.61
C MET A 387 4.17 25.70 -1.39
N TYR A 388 5.26 24.96 -1.56
CA TYR A 388 6.16 24.59 -0.49
C TYR A 388 6.86 25.82 0.12
N ASN A 389 7.43 26.69 -0.72
CA ASN A 389 8.23 27.82 -0.26
C ASN A 389 7.40 28.96 0.32
N SER A 390 6.10 29.03 0.02
CA SER A 390 5.19 30.03 0.59
C SER A 390 4.73 29.70 2.03
N GLY A 391 5.11 28.54 2.58
CA GLY A 391 4.83 28.19 3.98
C GLY A 391 3.42 27.67 4.24
N TYR A 392 2.72 27.22 3.19
CA TYR A 392 1.39 26.60 3.32
C TYR A 392 1.42 25.08 3.29
N VAL A 393 2.56 24.47 2.94
CA VAL A 393 2.86 23.05 3.03
C VAL A 393 3.83 22.81 4.20
N PRO A 394 3.68 21.74 4.98
CA PRO A 394 4.61 21.42 6.07
C PRO A 394 6.05 21.28 5.57
N PRO A 395 7.05 21.85 6.26
CA PRO A 395 8.44 21.79 5.83
C PRO A 395 9.01 20.37 5.71
N ASP A 396 8.46 19.42 6.45
CA ASP A 396 8.85 18.00 6.43
C ASP A 396 8.15 17.18 5.34
N ALA A 397 7.23 17.78 4.57
CA ALA A 397 6.54 17.11 3.45
C ALA A 397 7.50 16.53 2.39
N ILE A 398 8.69 17.10 2.25
CA ILE A 398 9.79 16.58 1.43
C ILE A 398 10.40 15.25 1.94
N ASN A 399 10.03 14.80 3.13
CA ASN A 399 10.49 13.56 3.76
C ASN A 399 9.36 12.55 3.98
N TRP A 400 8.12 12.90 3.66
CA TRP A 400 6.97 12.06 3.92
C TRP A 400 7.01 10.76 3.10
N ALA A 401 6.66 9.64 3.73
CA ALA A 401 6.27 8.40 3.09
C ALA A 401 4.75 8.36 2.88
N ASP A 402 4.21 7.35 2.23
CA ASP A 402 2.79 7.26 1.85
C ASP A 402 1.78 7.33 3.03
N GLY A 403 2.20 6.99 4.25
CA GLY A 403 1.33 7.09 5.42
C GLY A 403 1.40 8.43 6.17
N ASP A 404 2.32 9.31 5.83
CA ASP A 404 2.59 10.51 6.64
C ASP A 404 1.54 11.60 6.40
N ASN A 405 1.04 11.78 5.19
CA ASN A 405 -0.10 12.66 4.93
C ASN A 405 -1.34 12.22 5.72
N ASN A 406 -1.62 10.90 5.81
CA ASN A 406 -2.71 10.35 6.60
C ASN A 406 -2.52 10.69 8.10
N ALA A 407 -1.32 10.45 8.65
CA ALA A 407 -1.01 10.73 10.05
C ALA A 407 -1.15 12.22 10.38
N ASN A 408 -0.64 13.10 9.51
CA ASN A 408 -0.77 14.55 9.66
C ASN A 408 -2.22 15.01 9.54
N PHE A 409 -3.01 14.41 8.66
CA PHE A 409 -4.44 14.69 8.56
C PHE A 409 -5.18 14.22 9.81
N HIS A 410 -4.96 12.99 10.28
CA HIS A 410 -5.62 12.46 11.47
C HIS A 410 -5.31 13.28 12.74
N SER A 411 -4.12 13.84 12.85
CA SER A 411 -3.73 14.71 13.96
C SER A 411 -4.23 16.16 13.84
N LYS A 412 -4.91 16.52 12.75
CA LYS A 412 -5.32 17.88 12.40
C LYS A 412 -4.17 18.88 12.35
N SER A 413 -2.97 18.45 11.96
CA SER A 413 -1.84 19.35 11.69
C SER A 413 -1.91 19.97 10.29
N ILE A 414 -2.80 19.47 9.44
CA ILE A 414 -3.12 20.01 8.11
C ILE A 414 -4.62 20.16 7.93
N VAL A 415 -5.04 21.18 7.17
CA VAL A 415 -6.47 21.42 6.90
C VAL A 415 -6.99 20.45 5.84
N MET A 416 -6.22 20.24 4.76
CA MET A 416 -6.58 19.34 3.66
C MET A 416 -5.38 18.51 3.21
N THR A 417 -5.68 17.39 2.52
CA THR A 417 -4.67 16.55 1.87
C THR A 417 -5.22 15.88 0.61
N PRO A 418 -4.48 15.88 -0.51
CA PRO A 418 -4.73 14.96 -1.61
C PRO A 418 -4.45 13.52 -1.19
N ASN A 419 -5.26 12.59 -1.65
CA ASN A 419 -5.04 11.16 -1.43
C ASN A 419 -5.67 10.34 -2.57
N PRO A 420 -4.98 9.32 -3.13
CA PRO A 420 -5.54 8.49 -4.19
C PRO A 420 -6.58 7.49 -3.71
N SER A 421 -6.88 7.41 -2.41
CA SER A 421 -7.86 6.49 -1.85
C SER A 421 -8.69 7.10 -0.73
N LEU A 422 -9.80 6.46 -0.34
CA LEU A 422 -10.57 6.86 0.84
C LEU A 422 -10.03 6.23 2.15
N SER A 423 -8.73 5.88 2.23
CA SER A 423 -8.14 5.31 3.44
C SER A 423 -8.28 6.22 4.66
N ILE A 424 -8.20 7.54 4.45
CA ILE A 424 -8.34 8.56 5.49
C ILE A 424 -9.77 8.59 6.06
N PRO A 425 -10.84 8.82 5.26
CA PRO A 425 -12.19 8.79 5.80
C PRO A 425 -12.59 7.41 6.32
N ALA A 426 -12.21 6.32 5.66
CA ALA A 426 -12.54 4.98 6.14
C ALA A 426 -11.96 4.68 7.54
N HIS A 427 -10.78 5.22 7.88
CA HIS A 427 -10.25 5.15 9.25
C HIS A 427 -11.26 5.73 10.27
N TRP A 428 -11.83 6.89 9.97
CA TRP A 428 -12.77 7.54 10.87
C TRP A 428 -14.16 6.89 10.88
N PHE A 429 -14.58 6.27 9.78
CA PHE A 429 -15.80 5.49 9.76
C PHE A 429 -15.80 4.40 10.86
N PHE A 430 -14.68 3.72 11.06
CA PHE A 430 -14.55 2.68 12.09
C PHE A 430 -14.22 3.22 13.48
N ASN A 431 -13.39 4.26 13.58
CA ASN A 431 -12.83 4.71 14.85
C ASN A 431 -13.49 5.96 15.44
N GLY A 432 -14.31 6.66 14.66
CA GLY A 432 -15.02 7.88 15.08
C GLY A 432 -16.02 8.32 14.03
N PRO A 433 -17.19 7.64 13.91
CA PRO A 433 -18.17 7.94 12.88
C PRO A 433 -18.64 9.40 12.85
N GLU A 434 -18.64 10.08 13.99
CA GLU A 434 -18.94 11.51 14.05
C GLU A 434 -17.95 12.35 13.23
N GLN A 435 -16.66 12.02 13.29
CA GLN A 435 -15.64 12.68 12.46
C GLN A 435 -15.93 12.44 10.98
N TYR A 436 -16.22 11.19 10.62
CA TYR A 436 -16.52 10.80 9.24
C TYR A 436 -17.70 11.58 8.66
N PHE A 437 -18.84 11.62 9.36
CA PHE A 437 -20.07 12.19 8.82
C PHE A 437 -20.18 13.72 9.01
N ASN A 438 -19.62 14.28 10.09
CA ASN A 438 -19.91 15.66 10.49
C ASN A 438 -18.72 16.60 10.34
N ASN A 439 -17.50 16.11 10.56
CA ASN A 439 -16.33 16.97 10.74
C ASN A 439 -15.34 16.92 9.60
N MET A 440 -15.48 15.99 8.65
CA MET A 440 -14.65 15.92 7.44
C MET A 440 -15.50 15.74 6.19
N ALA A 441 -14.91 16.02 5.04
CA ALA A 441 -15.49 15.70 3.74
C ALA A 441 -14.41 15.45 2.70
N THR A 442 -14.85 14.95 1.55
CA THR A 442 -14.04 14.77 0.36
C THR A 442 -14.52 15.74 -0.71
N VAL A 443 -13.60 16.31 -1.48
CA VAL A 443 -13.88 17.21 -2.60
C VAL A 443 -13.02 16.80 -3.80
N GLU A 444 -13.45 17.21 -4.97
CA GLU A 444 -12.72 16.98 -6.21
C GLU A 444 -11.44 17.82 -6.32
N TRP A 445 -10.50 17.39 -7.16
CA TRP A 445 -9.36 18.18 -7.60
C TRP A 445 -9.86 19.39 -8.41
N PRO A 446 -9.21 20.56 -8.31
CA PRO A 446 -9.68 21.77 -9.00
C PRO A 446 -9.70 21.64 -10.52
N ASP A 447 -10.41 22.54 -11.16
CA ASP A 447 -10.39 22.71 -12.61
C ASP A 447 -8.98 23.08 -13.09
N ASN A 448 -8.69 22.84 -14.36
CA ASN A 448 -7.37 23.14 -14.93
C ASN A 448 -7.04 24.64 -14.86
N PRO A 449 -5.76 25.05 -14.74
CA PRO A 449 -5.36 26.46 -14.74
C PRO A 449 -5.84 27.24 -15.97
N GLY A 450 -5.94 26.58 -17.12
CA GLY A 450 -6.48 27.15 -18.37
C GLY A 450 -8.00 27.09 -18.49
N GLY A 451 -8.70 26.64 -17.45
CA GLY A 451 -10.14 26.36 -17.48
C GLY A 451 -10.47 24.94 -17.95
N GLY A 452 -11.71 24.53 -17.72
CA GLY A 452 -12.20 23.17 -18.01
C GLY A 452 -11.89 22.17 -16.89
N LYS A 453 -12.66 21.08 -16.85
CA LYS A 453 -12.57 20.07 -15.81
C LYS A 453 -11.26 19.29 -15.88
N ALA A 454 -10.66 19.01 -14.72
CA ALA A 454 -9.47 18.18 -14.64
C ALA A 454 -9.75 16.76 -15.13
N SER A 455 -8.74 16.16 -15.79
CA SER A 455 -8.66 14.73 -15.99
C SER A 455 -8.01 14.09 -14.77
N TYR A 456 -8.42 12.88 -14.44
CA TYR A 456 -7.97 12.21 -13.21
C TYR A 456 -7.03 11.05 -13.51
N MET A 457 -5.92 10.99 -12.79
CA MET A 457 -5.09 9.80 -12.74
C MET A 457 -5.78 8.70 -11.97
N VAL A 458 -5.83 7.51 -12.55
CA VAL A 458 -6.39 6.31 -11.96
C VAL A 458 -5.33 5.21 -11.96
N ALA A 459 -5.05 4.66 -10.79
CA ALA A 459 -4.32 3.41 -10.69
C ALA A 459 -5.31 2.25 -10.66
N VAL A 460 -5.03 1.23 -11.46
CA VAL A 460 -5.87 0.03 -11.54
C VAL A 460 -5.04 -1.17 -11.11
N LYS A 461 -5.45 -1.82 -10.04
CA LYS A 461 -4.76 -2.97 -9.46
C LYS A 461 -5.16 -4.25 -10.17
N THR A 462 -4.20 -5.16 -10.34
CA THR A 462 -4.36 -6.36 -11.16
C THR A 462 -4.02 -7.64 -10.39
N ILE A 463 -4.76 -8.71 -10.66
CA ILE A 463 -4.38 -10.07 -10.28
C ILE A 463 -3.48 -10.64 -11.37
N LEU A 464 -2.44 -11.38 -10.99
CA LEU A 464 -1.49 -12.01 -11.90
C LEU A 464 -1.52 -13.53 -11.79
N VAL A 465 -1.24 -14.20 -12.89
CA VAL A 465 -0.94 -15.64 -12.97
C VAL A 465 0.51 -15.76 -13.43
N PRO A 466 1.46 -16.14 -12.56
CA PRO A 466 2.84 -16.35 -12.97
C PRO A 466 2.99 -17.50 -13.96
N LYS A 467 3.95 -17.42 -14.88
CA LYS A 467 4.13 -18.43 -15.94
C LYS A 467 4.54 -19.80 -15.42
N ASP A 468 5.37 -19.82 -14.35
CA ASP A 468 5.81 -21.08 -13.73
C ASP A 468 4.80 -21.61 -12.67
N ALA A 469 3.55 -21.13 -12.67
CA ALA A 469 2.48 -21.63 -11.81
C ALA A 469 2.23 -23.13 -12.08
N LYS A 470 1.91 -23.88 -11.02
CA LYS A 470 1.66 -25.33 -11.14
C LYS A 470 0.27 -25.66 -11.68
N ALA A 471 -0.70 -24.80 -11.43
CA ALA A 471 -2.09 -24.96 -11.84
C ALA A 471 -2.65 -23.66 -12.42
N PRO A 472 -2.07 -23.12 -13.54
CA PRO A 472 -2.46 -21.81 -14.07
C PRO A 472 -3.92 -21.75 -14.49
N ASP A 473 -4.48 -22.82 -15.07
CA ASP A 473 -5.89 -22.85 -15.49
C ASP A 473 -6.83 -22.83 -14.27
N LEU A 474 -6.48 -23.56 -13.20
CA LEU A 474 -7.24 -23.52 -11.95
C LEU A 474 -7.11 -22.13 -11.28
N GLY A 475 -5.95 -21.49 -11.40
CA GLY A 475 -5.75 -20.09 -10.99
C GLY A 475 -6.67 -19.13 -11.75
N LYS A 476 -6.80 -19.27 -13.07
CA LYS A 476 -7.74 -18.49 -13.89
C LYS A 476 -9.20 -18.76 -13.52
N GLU A 477 -9.56 -20.02 -13.22
CA GLU A 477 -10.91 -20.35 -12.73
C GLU A 477 -11.19 -19.71 -11.37
N PHE A 478 -10.20 -19.69 -10.45
CA PHE A 478 -10.32 -19.00 -9.19
C PHE A 478 -10.54 -17.50 -9.38
N ILE A 479 -9.79 -16.85 -10.29
CA ILE A 479 -9.96 -15.44 -10.63
C ILE A 479 -11.38 -15.17 -11.14
N ARG A 480 -11.90 -15.97 -12.08
CA ARG A 480 -13.28 -15.84 -12.57
C ARG A 480 -14.31 -15.94 -11.43
N PHE A 481 -14.09 -16.89 -10.53
CA PHE A 481 -14.95 -17.12 -9.39
C PHE A 481 -14.98 -15.94 -8.40
N VAL A 482 -13.80 -15.37 -8.09
CA VAL A 482 -13.68 -14.16 -7.27
C VAL A 482 -14.44 -12.99 -7.90
N LEU A 483 -14.37 -12.87 -9.23
CA LEU A 483 -14.89 -11.73 -9.97
C LEU A 483 -16.37 -11.85 -10.39
N GLU A 484 -17.06 -12.91 -9.94
CA GLU A 484 -18.54 -12.94 -10.07
C GLU A 484 -19.17 -11.74 -9.32
N PRO A 485 -20.18 -11.06 -9.88
CA PRO A 485 -20.64 -9.77 -9.41
C PRO A 485 -20.92 -9.70 -7.90
N ASN A 486 -21.68 -10.65 -7.38
CA ASN A 486 -22.09 -10.64 -5.97
C ASN A 486 -20.90 -10.91 -5.02
N ARG A 487 -19.99 -11.83 -5.37
CA ARG A 487 -18.80 -12.15 -4.57
C ARG A 487 -17.81 -11.00 -4.56
N PHE A 488 -17.58 -10.45 -5.75
CA PHE A 488 -16.67 -9.33 -5.87
C PHE A 488 -17.19 -8.08 -5.17
N ALA A 489 -18.52 -7.84 -5.22
CA ALA A 489 -19.14 -6.75 -4.47
C ALA A 489 -18.95 -6.91 -2.96
N GLU A 490 -19.05 -8.14 -2.41
CA GLU A 490 -18.78 -8.37 -0.98
C GLU A 490 -17.32 -8.06 -0.63
N TYR A 491 -16.37 -8.50 -1.43
CA TYR A 491 -14.95 -8.24 -1.23
C TYR A 491 -14.62 -6.75 -1.28
N ILE A 492 -15.02 -6.06 -2.35
CA ILE A 492 -14.66 -4.66 -2.55
C ILE A 492 -15.34 -3.72 -1.54
N LYS A 493 -16.55 -4.06 -1.06
CA LYS A 493 -17.22 -3.33 0.03
C LYS A 493 -16.50 -3.47 1.37
N GLY A 494 -15.80 -4.59 1.59
CA GLY A 494 -14.94 -4.79 2.76
C GLY A 494 -13.81 -3.76 2.88
N ALA A 495 -13.37 -3.21 1.76
CA ALA A 495 -12.40 -2.11 1.71
C ALA A 495 -12.98 -0.74 2.11
N ASN A 496 -14.29 -0.67 2.37
CA ASN A 496 -15.00 0.50 2.88
C ASN A 496 -14.75 1.79 2.08
N GLY A 497 -14.73 1.66 0.74
CA GLY A 497 -14.49 2.74 -0.21
C GLY A 497 -13.01 3.09 -0.42
N ARG A 498 -12.07 2.42 0.26
CA ARG A 498 -10.64 2.56 -0.05
C ARG A 498 -10.33 2.22 -1.51
N TRP A 499 -11.03 1.21 -2.04
CA TRP A 499 -10.97 0.76 -3.41
C TRP A 499 -12.32 0.91 -4.10
N PHE A 500 -12.28 1.14 -5.39
CA PHE A 500 -13.43 1.12 -6.27
C PHE A 500 -13.34 -0.08 -7.22
N PRO A 501 -14.47 -0.72 -7.57
CA PRO A 501 -14.44 -1.84 -8.50
C PRO A 501 -14.00 -1.40 -9.90
N ALA A 502 -13.15 -2.18 -10.55
CA ALA A 502 -12.85 -1.97 -11.96
C ALA A 502 -14.05 -2.27 -12.88
N PHE A 503 -15.10 -2.84 -12.33
CA PHE A 503 -16.32 -3.25 -13.04
C PHE A 503 -17.44 -2.23 -12.89
N THR A 504 -18.05 -1.85 -14.01
CA THR A 504 -19.12 -0.84 -14.08
C THR A 504 -20.45 -1.34 -13.50
N ASP A 505 -20.71 -2.63 -13.53
CA ASP A 505 -21.89 -3.26 -12.92
C ASP A 505 -21.85 -3.20 -11.39
N VAL A 506 -20.72 -3.54 -10.79
CA VAL A 506 -20.51 -3.48 -9.33
C VAL A 506 -20.50 -2.04 -8.83
N ALA A 507 -19.98 -1.11 -9.61
CA ALA A 507 -20.01 0.32 -9.28
C ALA A 507 -21.43 0.91 -9.14
N LYS A 508 -22.44 0.25 -9.68
CA LYS A 508 -23.86 0.64 -9.54
C LYS A 508 -24.50 0.20 -8.20
N ASP A 509 -23.79 -0.65 -7.42
CA ASP A 509 -24.30 -1.04 -6.09
C ASP A 509 -24.59 0.22 -5.25
N PRO A 510 -25.71 0.24 -4.50
CA PRO A 510 -26.08 1.38 -3.65
C PRO A 510 -25.00 1.83 -2.68
N PHE A 511 -24.12 0.93 -2.25
CA PHE A 511 -22.95 1.27 -1.42
C PHE A 511 -22.09 2.35 -2.06
N PHE A 512 -21.81 2.24 -3.38
CA PHE A 512 -20.98 3.21 -4.08
C PHE A 512 -21.73 4.49 -4.45
N SER A 513 -23.00 4.39 -4.82
CA SER A 513 -23.78 5.54 -5.29
C SER A 513 -24.40 6.38 -4.15
N LYS A 514 -24.73 5.75 -3.01
CA LYS A 514 -25.34 6.41 -1.84
C LYS A 514 -24.41 6.55 -0.66
N GLY A 515 -23.32 5.74 -0.62
CA GLY A 515 -22.37 5.71 0.47
C GLY A 515 -22.86 5.01 1.72
N GLN A 516 -22.20 5.25 2.83
CA GLN A 516 -22.51 4.71 4.15
C GLN A 516 -23.72 5.40 4.77
N ALA A 517 -24.54 4.63 5.48
CA ALA A 517 -25.67 5.19 6.22
C ALA A 517 -25.23 5.76 7.57
N GLY A 518 -25.35 7.08 7.74
CA GLY A 518 -25.10 7.75 9.01
C GLY A 518 -26.29 7.72 9.96
N LYS A 519 -26.03 7.75 11.27
CA LYS A 519 -27.08 7.92 12.28
C LYS A 519 -27.82 9.24 12.06
N GLY A 520 -29.15 9.22 12.21
CA GLY A 520 -29.98 10.42 12.06
C GLY A 520 -30.04 10.98 10.62
N GLY A 521 -29.66 10.18 9.60
CA GLY A 521 -29.67 10.61 8.22
C GLY A 521 -28.44 11.44 7.81
N ALA A 522 -27.33 11.35 8.55
CA ALA A 522 -26.09 12.03 8.20
C ALA A 522 -25.57 11.56 6.83
N VAL A 523 -25.13 12.52 6.03
CA VAL A 523 -24.71 12.33 4.63
C VAL A 523 -23.27 11.84 4.55
N ASP A 524 -23.02 10.83 3.72
CA ASP A 524 -21.67 10.42 3.34
C ASP A 524 -21.12 11.34 2.24
N TYR A 525 -20.14 12.16 2.58
CA TYR A 525 -19.46 13.08 1.66
C TYR A 525 -18.23 12.46 0.97
N HIS A 526 -18.01 11.15 1.09
CA HIS A 526 -16.78 10.47 0.65
C HIS A 526 -17.03 9.50 -0.50
N ILE A 527 -17.69 8.38 -0.24
CA ILE A 527 -17.88 7.30 -1.23
C ILE A 527 -18.66 7.76 -2.47
N PRO A 528 -19.81 8.46 -2.34
CA PRO A 528 -20.58 8.90 -3.51
C PRO A 528 -19.80 9.86 -4.41
N LEU A 529 -19.06 10.81 -3.81
CA LEU A 529 -18.23 11.74 -4.58
C LEU A 529 -17.13 11.01 -5.33
N ALA A 530 -16.37 10.17 -4.65
CA ALA A 530 -15.28 9.43 -5.28
C ALA A 530 -15.81 8.50 -6.39
N THR A 531 -16.97 7.86 -6.18
CA THR A 531 -17.64 7.06 -7.23
C THR A 531 -17.99 7.91 -8.44
N LYS A 532 -18.56 9.09 -8.22
CA LYS A 532 -18.88 10.03 -9.30
C LYS A 532 -17.64 10.44 -10.10
N LEU A 533 -16.54 10.72 -9.41
CA LEU A 533 -15.30 11.13 -10.08
C LEU A 533 -14.79 10.04 -11.03
N TYR A 534 -14.74 8.78 -10.58
CA TYR A 534 -14.18 7.73 -11.41
C TYR A 534 -15.14 7.20 -12.48
N THR A 535 -16.46 7.43 -12.35
CA THR A 535 -17.46 7.02 -13.35
C THR A 535 -17.77 8.11 -14.38
N GLU A 536 -17.73 9.39 -13.99
CA GLU A 536 -18.21 10.51 -14.81
C GLU A 536 -17.09 11.41 -15.35
N ARG A 537 -15.89 11.44 -14.70
CA ARG A 537 -14.78 12.28 -15.16
C ARG A 537 -13.96 11.61 -16.25
N ASN A 538 -13.19 12.41 -16.99
CA ASN A 538 -12.19 11.85 -17.89
C ASN A 538 -11.05 11.27 -17.04
N VAL A 539 -10.80 9.97 -17.21
CA VAL A 539 -9.76 9.25 -16.48
C VAL A 539 -8.61 8.87 -17.40
N LYS A 540 -7.38 8.90 -16.86
CA LYS A 540 -6.16 8.45 -17.51
C LYS A 540 -5.51 7.40 -16.60
N ILE A 541 -5.16 6.26 -17.16
CA ILE A 541 -4.41 5.20 -16.47
C ILE A 541 -2.92 5.56 -16.49
N PHE A 542 -2.19 5.25 -15.43
CA PHE A 542 -0.73 5.36 -15.40
C PHE A 542 -0.08 4.57 -16.54
N ASP A 543 0.95 5.14 -17.14
CA ASP A 543 1.55 4.65 -18.39
C ASP A 543 2.54 3.47 -18.23
N HIS A 544 2.51 2.74 -17.10
CA HIS A 544 3.42 1.61 -16.85
C HIS A 544 3.27 0.46 -17.85
N TRP A 545 2.05 0.22 -18.31
CA TRP A 545 1.72 -0.82 -19.30
C TRP A 545 2.36 -0.56 -20.68
N LYS A 546 2.70 0.68 -20.98
CA LYS A 546 3.30 1.06 -22.25
C LYS A 546 4.75 0.58 -22.36
N SER A 547 5.51 0.67 -21.26
CA SER A 547 6.91 0.27 -21.18
C SER A 547 7.34 -0.02 -19.76
N PRO A 548 8.09 -1.11 -19.49
CA PRO A 548 8.68 -1.36 -18.18
C PRO A 548 9.70 -0.29 -17.76
N ALA A 549 10.27 0.46 -18.71
CA ALA A 549 11.09 1.64 -18.42
C ALA A 549 10.35 2.67 -17.54
N ASN A 550 9.05 2.84 -17.76
CA ASN A 550 8.24 3.74 -16.96
C ASN A 550 8.10 3.27 -15.51
N SER A 551 8.05 1.96 -15.27
CA SER A 551 8.10 1.39 -13.92
C SER A 551 9.40 1.78 -13.19
N GLN A 552 10.54 1.78 -13.89
CA GLN A 552 11.81 2.22 -13.31
C GLN A 552 11.83 3.73 -13.04
N VAL A 553 11.23 4.56 -13.91
CA VAL A 553 11.07 6.01 -13.69
C VAL A 553 10.35 6.26 -12.36
N TYR A 554 9.32 5.49 -12.06
CA TYR A 554 8.54 5.61 -10.83
C TYR A 554 9.26 5.01 -9.62
N ALA A 555 9.88 3.85 -9.75
CA ALA A 555 10.67 3.24 -8.68
C ALA A 555 11.84 4.14 -8.23
N GLU A 556 12.47 4.86 -9.17
CA GLU A 556 13.46 5.89 -8.85
C GLU A 556 12.86 7.20 -8.32
N ASN A 557 11.56 7.38 -8.44
CA ASN A 557 10.80 8.60 -8.10
C ASN A 557 11.51 9.87 -8.60
N ILE A 558 11.78 9.93 -9.90
CA ILE A 558 12.55 11.05 -10.50
C ILE A 558 11.82 12.38 -10.35
N TRP A 559 10.49 12.37 -10.31
CA TRP A 559 9.66 13.57 -10.13
C TRP A 559 9.73 14.10 -8.71
N GLY A 560 9.72 13.23 -7.70
CA GLY A 560 9.98 13.62 -6.30
C GLY A 560 11.39 14.18 -6.11
N LYS A 561 12.39 13.65 -6.83
CA LYS A 561 13.74 14.21 -6.86
C LYS A 561 13.74 15.61 -7.51
N ALA A 562 13.02 15.80 -8.62
CA ALA A 562 12.89 17.10 -9.26
C ALA A 562 12.19 18.13 -8.35
N MET A 563 11.15 17.72 -7.60
CA MET A 563 10.55 18.58 -6.57
C MET A 563 11.55 18.93 -5.46
N SER A 564 12.38 17.98 -5.02
CA SER A 564 13.44 18.28 -4.05
C SER A 564 14.42 19.33 -4.59
N ARG A 565 14.76 19.30 -5.88
CA ARG A 565 15.59 20.33 -6.52
C ARG A 565 14.97 21.74 -6.41
N THR A 566 13.67 21.86 -6.67
CA THR A 566 12.97 23.17 -6.59
C THR A 566 12.73 23.60 -5.15
N ASN A 567 12.33 22.68 -4.29
CA ASN A 567 11.88 22.98 -2.92
C ASN A 567 13.04 23.21 -1.96
N VAL A 568 14.07 22.35 -2.03
CA VAL A 568 15.20 22.36 -1.09
C VAL A 568 16.42 23.06 -1.70
N ASP A 569 16.85 22.60 -2.88
CA ASP A 569 18.06 23.10 -3.54
C ASP A 569 17.85 24.46 -4.21
N LYS A 570 16.58 24.94 -4.27
CA LYS A 570 16.17 26.22 -4.88
C LYS A 570 16.59 26.34 -6.35
N TRP A 571 16.60 25.24 -7.07
CA TRP A 571 16.88 25.29 -8.49
C TRP A 571 15.71 25.93 -9.25
N PRO A 572 16.01 26.61 -10.38
CA PRO A 572 14.98 26.99 -11.35
C PRO A 572 14.23 25.75 -11.84
N ALA A 573 12.92 25.84 -11.97
CA ALA A 573 12.07 24.72 -12.34
C ALA A 573 12.41 24.11 -13.72
N ASP A 574 12.87 24.92 -14.67
CA ASP A 574 13.33 24.47 -15.99
C ASP A 574 14.57 23.56 -15.89
N ARG A 575 15.54 23.93 -15.05
CA ARG A 575 16.73 23.10 -14.79
C ARG A 575 16.36 21.77 -14.14
N ALA A 576 15.45 21.77 -13.14
CA ALA A 576 14.98 20.55 -12.48
C ALA A 576 14.20 19.65 -13.45
N ALA A 577 13.38 20.25 -14.32
CA ALA A 577 12.66 19.55 -15.38
C ALA A 577 13.63 18.86 -16.36
N ASP A 578 14.66 19.57 -16.82
CA ASP A 578 15.64 19.02 -17.77
C ASP A 578 16.44 17.87 -17.16
N GLU A 579 16.86 17.96 -15.88
CA GLU A 579 17.51 16.85 -15.17
C GLU A 579 16.61 15.59 -15.16
N ALA A 580 15.34 15.75 -14.77
CA ALA A 580 14.39 14.64 -14.69
C ALA A 580 14.07 14.05 -16.08
N ILE A 581 13.83 14.87 -17.08
CA ILE A 581 13.58 14.45 -18.46
C ILE A 581 14.79 13.68 -19.02
N ASN A 582 16.00 14.18 -18.80
CA ASN A 582 17.22 13.49 -19.25
C ASN A 582 17.41 12.15 -18.53
N ARG A 583 17.10 12.07 -17.22
CA ARG A 583 17.11 10.79 -16.50
C ARG A 583 16.08 9.83 -17.06
N MET A 584 14.85 10.28 -17.30
CA MET A 584 13.81 9.48 -17.93
C MET A 584 14.27 8.92 -19.29
N LYS A 585 14.82 9.75 -20.16
CA LYS A 585 15.35 9.33 -21.48
C LYS A 585 16.46 8.28 -21.32
N THR A 586 17.36 8.45 -20.36
CA THR A 586 18.42 7.49 -20.06
C THR A 586 17.86 6.13 -19.63
N ILE A 587 16.85 6.11 -18.77
CA ILE A 587 16.18 4.87 -18.36
C ILE A 587 15.57 4.18 -19.58
N PHE A 588 14.87 4.91 -20.43
CA PHE A 588 14.22 4.34 -21.62
C PHE A 588 15.21 3.75 -22.65
N THR A 589 16.46 4.24 -22.71
CA THR A 589 17.47 3.63 -23.58
C THR A 589 17.90 2.22 -23.14
N GLN A 590 17.69 1.86 -21.87
CA GLN A 590 18.06 0.55 -21.32
C GLN A 590 17.03 -0.55 -21.65
N TRP A 591 15.85 -0.17 -22.12
CA TRP A 591 14.70 -1.06 -22.39
C TRP A 591 14.35 -1.14 -23.89
N ARG A 592 15.33 -1.09 -24.76
CA ARG A 592 15.14 -1.18 -26.23
C ARG A 592 15.22 -2.60 -26.76
#